data_a3a56915b6ca4394560c7fd9bf08367a
#
_entry.id   a3a56915b6ca4394560c7fd9bf08367a
#
_cell.length_a   1.000
_cell.length_b   1.000
_cell.length_c   1.000
_cell.angle_alpha   90.00
_cell.angle_beta   90.00
_cell.angle_gamma   90.00
#
_symmetry.space_group_name_H-M   'P 1'
#
loop_
_entity.id
_entity.type
_entity.pdbx_description
1 polymer ?
#
loop_
_entity_poly.entity_id
_entity_poly.type
_entity_poly.pdbx_seq_one_letter_code
_entity_poly.pdbx_strand_id
1 'polypeptide(L)'
;MGYTIIWTDKSRKNLEKIPKDTAARIIERVEIIRGDPFLHIDRLAGSSWYKYRVGRYRVILDIKRKTLVIYVIKVGQRKVVYRNLE
;
A
#
# COMPACT_ATOMS: atom_id res chain seq x y z
N MET A 1 -7.52 14.24 11.94
CA MET A 1 -7.26 12.88 12.42
C MET A 1 -6.97 11.97 11.26
N GLY A 2 -6.00 11.11 11.39
CA GLY A 2 -5.58 10.24 10.32
C GLY A 2 -6.06 8.82 10.50
N TYR A 3 -5.85 8.04 9.47
CA TYR A 3 -6.09 6.60 9.51
C TYR A 3 -4.98 5.91 10.28
N THR A 4 -5.30 4.77 10.87
CA THR A 4 -4.30 3.87 11.46
C THR A 4 -3.82 2.95 10.35
N ILE A 5 -2.51 2.77 10.22
CA ILE A 5 -1.93 1.92 9.18
C ILE A 5 -1.52 0.60 9.78
N ILE A 6 -2.00 -0.49 9.17
CA ILE A 6 -1.65 -1.84 9.58
C ILE A 6 -0.95 -2.53 8.41
N TRP A 7 0.29 -2.95 8.64
CA TRP A 7 1.08 -3.69 7.66
C TRP A 7 0.80 -5.18 7.86
N THR A 8 0.23 -5.81 6.86
CA THR A 8 -0.05 -7.25 6.93
C THR A 8 1.26 -8.04 6.91
N ASP A 9 1.22 -9.29 7.32
CA ASP A 9 2.40 -10.16 7.28
C ASP A 9 2.96 -10.26 5.87
N LYS A 10 2.09 -10.34 4.88
CA LYS A 10 2.52 -10.41 3.49
C LYS A 10 3.26 -9.14 3.07
N SER A 11 2.72 -7.98 3.41
CA SER A 11 3.36 -6.72 3.06
C SER A 11 4.71 -6.57 3.75
N ARG A 12 4.82 -7.01 5.01
CA ARG A 12 6.09 -6.98 5.73
C ARG A 12 7.14 -7.87 5.06
N LYS A 13 6.73 -9.07 4.64
CA LYS A 13 7.62 -9.98 3.91
C LYS A 13 8.05 -9.39 2.59
N ASN A 14 7.14 -8.70 1.90
CA ASN A 14 7.47 -8.00 0.66
C ASN A 14 8.55 -6.94 0.92
N LEU A 15 8.41 -6.16 1.99
CA LEU A 15 9.38 -5.11 2.31
C LEU A 15 10.76 -5.69 2.61
N GLU A 16 10.83 -6.87 3.22
CA GLU A 16 12.10 -7.51 3.52
C GLU A 16 12.89 -7.87 2.27
N LYS A 17 12.22 -8.04 1.15
CA LYS A 17 12.83 -8.38 -0.14
C LYS A 17 13.20 -7.15 -0.97
N ILE A 18 12.91 -5.98 -0.47
CA ILE A 18 13.18 -4.70 -1.13
C ILE A 18 14.40 -4.06 -0.48
N PRO A 19 15.27 -3.38 -1.25
CA PRO A 19 16.40 -2.66 -0.63
C PRO A 19 15.93 -1.74 0.50
N LYS A 20 16.70 -1.67 1.56
CA LYS A 20 16.31 -0.96 2.79
C LYS A 20 15.91 0.49 2.55
N ASP A 21 16.66 1.21 1.74
CA ASP A 21 16.34 2.62 1.46
C ASP A 21 15.00 2.75 0.78
N THR A 22 14.71 1.84 -0.17
CA THR A 22 13.44 1.86 -0.91
C THR A 22 12.29 1.47 0.00
N ALA A 23 12.48 0.45 0.84
CA ALA A 23 11.47 0.04 1.81
C ALA A 23 11.14 1.18 2.77
N ALA A 24 12.16 1.88 3.27
CA ALA A 24 11.97 3.02 4.16
C ALA A 24 11.17 4.12 3.48
N ARG A 25 11.45 4.38 2.20
CA ARG A 25 10.72 5.38 1.43
C ARG A 25 9.25 5.00 1.27
N ILE A 26 8.98 3.72 1.01
CA ILE A 26 7.61 3.24 0.86
C ILE A 26 6.84 3.43 2.17
N ILE A 27 7.44 3.06 3.28
CA ILE A 27 6.82 3.22 4.60
C ILE A 27 6.52 4.69 4.87
N GLU A 28 7.48 5.56 4.61
CA GLU A 28 7.31 6.99 4.81
C GLU A 28 6.18 7.55 3.96
N ARG A 29 6.11 7.14 2.68
CA ARG A 29 5.09 7.61 1.77
C ARG A 29 3.69 7.17 2.20
N VAL A 30 3.56 5.94 2.70
CA VAL A 30 2.28 5.45 3.21
C VAL A 30 1.87 6.24 4.45
N GLU A 31 2.83 6.58 5.32
CA GLU A 31 2.55 7.41 6.50
C GLU A 31 2.05 8.80 6.10
N ILE A 32 2.62 9.37 5.04
CA ILE A 32 2.24 10.71 4.60
C ILE A 32 0.77 10.78 4.17
N ILE A 33 0.26 9.75 3.50
CA ILE A 33 -1.10 9.80 2.96
C ILE A 33 -2.17 9.44 3.99
N ARG A 34 -1.79 9.05 5.20
CA ARG A 34 -2.76 8.58 6.20
C ARG A 34 -3.79 9.64 6.61
N GLY A 35 -3.49 10.92 6.41
CA GLY A 35 -4.44 11.99 6.74
C GLY A 35 -5.61 12.05 5.78
N ASP A 36 -5.33 11.85 4.50
CA ASP A 36 -6.35 11.86 3.46
C ASP A 36 -5.92 10.96 2.31
N PRO A 37 -6.04 9.64 2.48
CA PRO A 37 -5.50 8.70 1.50
C PRO A 37 -6.14 8.80 0.12
N PHE A 38 -7.42 9.15 0.05
CA PHE A 38 -8.13 9.15 -1.23
C PHE A 38 -7.65 10.21 -2.21
N LEU A 39 -6.87 11.19 -1.76
CA LEU A 39 -6.27 12.17 -2.65
C LEU A 39 -5.09 11.60 -3.44
N HIS A 40 -4.54 10.47 -3.02
CA HIS A 40 -3.27 9.96 -3.54
C HIS A 40 -3.35 8.59 -4.20
N ILE A 41 -4.50 7.94 -4.13
CA ILE A 41 -4.65 6.55 -4.56
C ILE A 41 -5.67 6.42 -5.67
N ASP A 42 -5.61 5.28 -6.37
CA ASP A 42 -6.56 4.94 -7.41
C ASP A 42 -7.19 3.60 -7.09
N ARG A 43 -8.41 3.42 -7.59
CA ARG A 43 -9.10 2.15 -7.43
C ARG A 43 -8.39 1.07 -8.23
N LEU A 44 -8.19 -0.09 -7.62
CA LEU A 44 -7.65 -1.23 -8.34
C LEU A 44 -8.80 -1.88 -9.12
N ALA A 45 -8.65 -1.96 -10.43
CA ALA A 45 -9.70 -2.45 -11.32
C ALA A 45 -10.18 -3.84 -10.91
N GLY A 46 -11.49 -4.03 -10.83
CA GLY A 46 -12.08 -5.31 -10.46
C GLY A 46 -11.95 -5.69 -8.99
N SER A 47 -11.62 -4.73 -8.14
CA SER A 47 -11.38 -5.00 -6.72
C SER A 47 -11.94 -3.87 -5.87
N SER A 48 -12.17 -4.16 -4.59
CA SER A 48 -12.50 -3.13 -3.60
C SER A 48 -11.23 -2.49 -3.03
N TRP A 49 -10.06 -2.96 -3.43
CA TRP A 49 -8.78 -2.43 -2.97
C TRP A 49 -8.35 -1.23 -3.80
N TYR A 50 -7.30 -0.57 -3.33
CA TYR A 50 -6.73 0.62 -3.97
C TYR A 50 -5.25 0.39 -4.23
N LYS A 51 -4.71 1.14 -5.19
CA LYS A 51 -3.28 1.11 -5.50
C LYS A 51 -2.68 2.47 -5.24
N TYR A 52 -1.48 2.48 -4.68
CA TYR A 52 -0.71 3.68 -4.41
C TYR A 52 0.67 3.50 -5.03
N ARG A 53 1.04 4.41 -5.90
CA ARG A 53 2.30 4.33 -6.61
C ARG A 53 3.41 5.03 -5.84
N VAL A 54 4.51 4.30 -5.59
CA VAL A 54 5.71 4.85 -4.98
C VAL A 54 6.89 4.46 -5.88
N GLY A 55 7.33 5.38 -6.75
CA GLY A 55 8.37 5.09 -7.72
C GLY A 55 7.98 3.93 -8.63
N ARG A 56 8.80 2.90 -8.66
CA ARG A 56 8.55 1.70 -9.46
C ARG A 56 7.67 0.68 -8.76
N TYR A 57 7.29 0.96 -7.51
CA TYR A 57 6.54 0.03 -6.70
C TYR A 57 5.08 0.40 -6.63
N ARG A 58 4.25 -0.60 -6.41
CA ARG A 58 2.83 -0.43 -6.15
C ARG A 58 2.54 -0.95 -4.76
N VAL A 59 1.77 -0.17 -4.03
CA VAL A 59 1.30 -0.57 -2.70
C VAL A 59 -0.20 -0.80 -2.82
N ILE A 60 -0.64 -2.00 -2.46
CA ILE A 60 -2.06 -2.33 -2.50
C ILE A 60 -2.63 -2.12 -1.11
N LEU A 61 -3.70 -1.35 -1.05
CA LEU A 61 -4.31 -0.92 0.21
C LEU A 61 -5.77 -1.33 0.28
N ASP A 62 -6.20 -1.71 1.47
CA ASP A 62 -7.61 -1.91 1.78
C ASP A 62 -7.98 -0.85 2.82
N ILE A 63 -8.92 0.02 2.48
CA ILE A 63 -9.24 1.16 3.33
C ILE A 63 -10.62 1.00 3.93
N LYS A 64 -10.66 0.98 5.26
CA LYS A 64 -11.90 0.85 6.04
C LYS A 64 -12.28 2.23 6.57
N ARG A 65 -13.21 2.89 5.91
CA ARG A 65 -13.60 4.26 6.28
C ARG A 65 -14.25 4.35 7.64
N LYS A 66 -15.05 3.36 7.99
CA LYS A 66 -15.80 3.40 9.26
C LYS A 66 -14.88 3.31 10.47
N THR A 67 -13.82 2.54 10.36
CA THR A 67 -12.88 2.34 11.47
C THR A 67 -11.61 3.16 11.31
N LEU A 68 -11.47 3.88 10.20
CA LEU A 68 -10.29 4.69 9.87
C LEU A 68 -9.01 3.86 9.90
N VAL A 69 -9.02 2.73 9.19
CA VAL A 69 -7.87 1.83 9.11
C VAL A 69 -7.48 1.62 7.65
N ILE A 70 -6.18 1.66 7.41
CA ILE A 70 -5.59 1.30 6.13
C ILE A 70 -4.79 0.02 6.33
N TYR A 71 -5.21 -1.05 5.65
CA TYR A 71 -4.42 -2.28 5.63
C TYR A 71 -3.52 -2.26 4.40
N VAL A 72 -2.22 -2.43 4.61
CA VAL A 72 -1.30 -2.59 3.49
C VAL A 72 -1.26 -4.07 3.14
N ILE A 73 -1.84 -4.41 2.00
CA ILE A 73 -2.03 -5.80 1.59
C ILE A 73 -0.79 -6.38 0.94
N LYS A 74 -0.20 -5.63 0.01
CA LYS A 74 0.95 -6.06 -0.78
C LYS A 74 1.82 -4.88 -1.16
N VAL A 75 3.11 -5.15 -1.34
CA VAL A 75 4.06 -4.19 -1.90
C VAL A 75 4.89 -4.91 -2.93
N GLY A 76 5.05 -4.35 -4.12
CA GLY A 76 5.90 -4.97 -5.13
C GLY A 76 5.98 -4.13 -6.37
N GLN A 77 6.83 -4.57 -7.29
CA GLN A 77 6.91 -3.93 -8.59
C GLN A 77 5.63 -4.22 -9.37
N ARG A 78 5.28 -3.31 -10.26
CA ARG A 78 4.02 -3.36 -10.98
C ARG A 78 3.65 -4.75 -11.53
N LYS A 79 4.56 -5.37 -12.24
CA LYS A 79 4.29 -6.68 -12.87
C LYS A 79 3.98 -7.76 -11.84
N VAL A 80 4.77 -7.80 -10.77
CA VAL A 80 4.63 -8.83 -9.74
C VAL A 80 3.30 -8.68 -9.00
N VAL A 81 2.94 -7.46 -8.63
CA VAL A 81 1.72 -7.18 -7.88
C VAL A 81 0.49 -7.57 -8.69
N TYR A 82 0.42 -7.16 -9.94
CA TYR A 82 -0.73 -7.46 -10.78
C TYR A 82 -0.87 -8.95 -11.08
N ARG A 83 0.26 -9.62 -11.28
CA ARG A 83 0.26 -11.06 -11.55
C ARG A 83 -0.29 -11.84 -10.36
N ASN A 84 0.03 -11.41 -9.15
CA ASN A 84 -0.36 -12.12 -7.94
C ASN A 84 -1.79 -11.81 -7.47
N LEU A 85 -2.47 -10.89 -8.12
CA LEU A 85 -3.85 -10.56 -7.79
C LEU A 85 -4.86 -11.41 -8.55
N GLU A 86 -4.41 -12.12 -9.55
CA GLU A 86 -5.28 -12.99 -10.35
C GLU A 86 -5.62 -14.29 -9.65
#